data_dc41d3e265d13d770dcbc320aa703c83
#
_entry.id   dc41d3e265d13d770dcbc320aa703c83
#
_cell.length_a   1.000
_cell.length_b   1.000
_cell.length_c   1.000
_cell.angle_alpha   90.00
_cell.angle_beta   90.00
_cell.angle_gamma   90.00
#
_symmetry.space_group_name_H-M   'P 1'
#
loop_
_entity.id
_entity.type
_entity.pdbx_description
1 polymer ?
#
loop_
_entity_poly.entity_id
_entity_poly.type
_entity_poly.pdbx_seq_one_letter_code
_entity_poly.pdbx_strand_id
1 'polypeptide(L)'
;MGIHPFLVQLRSLIDHAPLRGITVGGVGRKWGTNDVDNGYCSFDRVRLPRGALLAKHASIDREGAYTRTAPKSSSYSTMTFVRAQIVAGSSKALGCAATIAVRYAAQRRQQPAAAPGARECAVLEYTSVQARLLPLVATACALRFVGRHMLRLHSSGASSSNSVEERASKLKAVHIASCALKSLCTTLAADGIEECRRSCGGNGFLMASGLPQIYTDFMPSFTVRPPLQVHAGAPP
;
A
#
# COMPACT_ATOMS: atom_id res chain seq x y z
N MET A 1 18.57 22.15 -1.46
CA MET A 1 17.19 22.20 -1.98
C MET A 1 16.56 20.85 -1.71
N GLY A 2 15.28 20.63 -1.84
CA GLY A 2 14.60 19.35 -1.60
C GLY A 2 13.70 18.99 -2.77
N ILE A 3 12.72 18.08 -2.55
CA ILE A 3 11.73 17.70 -3.53
C ILE A 3 10.69 18.81 -3.63
N HIS A 4 10.38 19.25 -4.84
CA HIS A 4 9.39 20.27 -5.15
C HIS A 4 8.39 19.73 -6.18
N PRO A 5 7.08 19.89 -5.98
CA PRO A 5 6.06 19.51 -6.94
C PRO A 5 5.86 20.61 -7.99
N PHE A 6 5.76 20.17 -9.25
CA PHE A 6 5.45 21.03 -10.39
C PHE A 6 4.27 20.48 -11.17
N LEU A 7 3.43 21.35 -11.69
CA LEU A 7 2.41 21.00 -12.66
C LEU A 7 3.00 21.04 -14.06
N VAL A 8 3.08 19.90 -14.73
CA VAL A 8 3.67 19.78 -16.06
C VAL A 8 2.66 19.22 -17.03
N GLN A 9 2.36 19.94 -18.09
CA GLN A 9 1.58 19.41 -19.20
C GLN A 9 2.45 18.44 -20.00
N LEU A 10 2.04 17.19 -20.11
CA LEU A 10 2.83 16.17 -20.81
C LEU A 10 2.49 16.07 -22.29
N ARG A 11 1.24 16.36 -22.65
CA ARG A 11 0.70 16.19 -24.00
C ARG A 11 -0.04 17.43 -24.46
N SER A 12 -0.08 17.64 -25.78
CA SER A 12 -0.95 18.63 -26.39
C SER A 12 -2.42 18.32 -26.08
N LEU A 13 -3.22 19.36 -25.83
CA LEU A 13 -4.65 19.24 -25.61
C LEU A 13 -5.45 19.10 -26.91
N ILE A 14 -4.81 19.27 -28.07
CA ILE A 14 -5.46 19.23 -29.39
C ILE A 14 -5.34 17.83 -30.00
N ASP A 15 -4.11 17.31 -30.09
CA ASP A 15 -3.78 16.07 -30.79
C ASP A 15 -3.21 14.99 -29.86
N HIS A 16 -3.10 15.28 -28.57
CA HIS A 16 -2.57 14.42 -27.53
C HIS A 16 -1.12 13.91 -27.76
N ALA A 17 -0.40 14.50 -28.70
CA ALA A 17 1.01 14.20 -28.92
C ALA A 17 1.86 14.68 -27.72
N PRO A 18 2.95 13.98 -27.34
CA PRO A 18 3.86 14.45 -26.32
C PRO A 18 4.46 15.81 -26.68
N LEU A 19 4.56 16.70 -25.70
CA LEU A 19 5.17 18.00 -25.91
C LEU A 19 6.68 17.89 -26.11
N ARG A 20 7.28 18.89 -26.75
CA ARG A 20 8.72 18.93 -27.04
C ARG A 20 9.56 18.76 -25.76
N GLY A 21 10.53 17.87 -25.80
CA GLY A 21 11.40 17.55 -24.68
C GLY A 21 10.78 16.60 -23.64
N ILE A 22 9.57 16.07 -23.92
CA ILE A 22 8.88 15.11 -23.05
C ILE A 22 8.73 13.79 -23.78
N THR A 23 9.22 12.71 -23.17
CA THR A 23 9.02 11.35 -23.65
C THR A 23 8.17 10.62 -22.63
N VAL A 24 7.09 9.99 -23.10
CA VAL A 24 6.20 9.18 -22.26
C VAL A 24 6.01 7.79 -22.88
N GLY A 25 5.91 6.78 -22.04
CA GLY A 25 5.69 5.40 -22.51
C GLY A 25 5.14 4.53 -21.40
N GLY A 26 4.58 3.37 -21.78
CA GLY A 26 4.07 2.37 -20.85
C GLY A 26 5.17 1.47 -20.30
N VAL A 27 5.03 1.00 -19.07
CA VAL A 27 5.98 0.04 -18.45
C VAL A 27 5.71 -1.41 -18.87
N GLY A 28 4.63 -1.67 -19.63
CA GLY A 28 4.24 -3.01 -20.05
C GLY A 28 3.50 -3.80 -18.98
N ARG A 29 3.42 -5.12 -19.16
CA ARG A 29 2.73 -6.01 -18.24
C ARG A 29 3.46 -6.13 -16.91
N LYS A 30 2.70 -6.09 -15.84
CA LYS A 30 3.17 -6.24 -14.45
C LYS A 30 2.68 -7.58 -13.88
N TRP A 31 3.18 -7.96 -12.75
CA TRP A 31 2.72 -9.16 -12.05
C TRP A 31 1.27 -9.03 -11.54
N GLY A 32 0.86 -7.85 -11.11
CA GLY A 32 -0.51 -7.53 -10.69
C GLY A 32 -0.90 -6.11 -11.09
N THR A 33 -2.14 -5.71 -10.80
CA THR A 33 -2.70 -4.38 -11.10
C THR A 33 -2.53 -3.97 -12.58
N ASN A 34 -2.75 -4.91 -13.50
CA ASN A 34 -2.58 -4.67 -14.94
C ASN A 34 -3.68 -3.78 -15.55
N ASP A 35 -4.78 -3.59 -14.84
CA ASP A 35 -5.84 -2.62 -15.09
C ASP A 35 -5.44 -1.16 -14.80
N VAL A 36 -4.34 -0.94 -14.07
CA VAL A 36 -3.76 0.37 -13.83
C VAL A 36 -2.72 0.68 -14.88
N ASP A 37 -2.93 1.73 -15.68
CA ASP A 37 -1.97 2.18 -16.69
C ASP A 37 -0.80 2.91 -16.04
N ASN A 38 0.29 2.19 -15.82
CA ASN A 38 1.55 2.75 -15.32
C ASN A 38 2.48 3.06 -16.49
N GLY A 39 3.05 4.26 -16.46
CA GLY A 39 3.97 4.73 -17.46
C GLY A 39 5.27 5.26 -16.87
N TYR A 40 6.19 5.55 -17.76
CA TYR A 40 7.38 6.35 -17.48
C TYR A 40 7.31 7.69 -18.19
N CYS A 41 7.99 8.68 -17.63
CA CYS A 41 8.11 10.00 -18.22
C CYS A 41 9.56 10.48 -18.10
N SER A 42 10.12 10.97 -19.19
CA SER A 42 11.44 11.58 -19.24
C SER A 42 11.35 13.03 -19.72
N PHE A 43 12.17 13.89 -19.14
CA PHE A 43 12.22 15.32 -19.47
C PHE A 43 13.62 15.69 -19.94
N ASP A 44 13.74 16.27 -21.14
CA ASP A 44 14.97 16.82 -21.67
C ASP A 44 14.83 18.33 -21.79
N ARG A 45 15.51 19.06 -20.90
CA ARG A 45 15.57 20.54 -20.88
C ARG A 45 14.23 21.26 -20.99
N VAL A 46 13.18 20.67 -20.39
CA VAL A 46 11.84 21.26 -20.36
C VAL A 46 11.85 22.49 -19.46
N ARG A 47 11.50 23.66 -20.02
CA ARG A 47 11.35 24.90 -19.27
C ARG A 47 9.88 25.08 -18.87
N LEU A 48 9.65 25.34 -17.58
CA LEU A 48 8.34 25.57 -17.03
C LEU A 48 8.18 27.05 -16.62
N PRO A 49 6.98 27.62 -16.77
CA PRO A 49 6.70 28.93 -16.20
C PRO A 49 6.79 28.87 -14.66
N ARG A 50 7.14 29.97 -14.02
CA ARG A 50 7.24 30.07 -12.56
C ARG A 50 5.97 29.62 -11.84
N GLY A 51 4.79 29.91 -12.43
CA GLY A 51 3.48 29.48 -11.89
C GLY A 51 3.23 27.98 -11.92
N ALA A 52 4.08 27.18 -12.58
CA ALA A 52 3.96 25.72 -12.56
C ALA A 52 4.40 25.10 -11.23
N LEU A 53 5.17 25.83 -10.39
CA LEU A 53 5.50 25.39 -9.03
C LEU A 53 4.24 25.40 -8.18
N LEU A 54 3.93 24.28 -7.52
CA LEU A 54 2.86 24.22 -6.52
C LEU A 54 3.31 24.95 -5.24
N ALA A 55 2.94 26.22 -5.14
CA ALA A 55 3.53 27.20 -4.23
C ALA A 55 2.93 27.25 -2.81
N LYS A 56 2.21 26.20 -2.36
CA LYS A 56 1.62 26.19 -1.01
C LYS A 56 2.66 26.32 0.11
N HIS A 57 3.86 25.76 -0.10
CA HIS A 57 4.91 25.64 0.91
C HIS A 57 6.25 26.22 0.47
N ALA A 58 6.30 26.81 -0.69
CA ALA A 58 7.49 27.43 -1.25
C ALA A 58 7.10 28.41 -2.35
N SER A 59 7.92 29.42 -2.58
CA SER A 59 7.74 30.40 -3.66
C SER A 59 9.06 30.70 -4.36
N ILE A 60 8.97 31.16 -5.60
CA ILE A 60 10.09 31.70 -6.39
C ILE A 60 9.69 33.10 -6.80
N ASP A 61 10.51 34.11 -6.48
CA ASP A 61 10.27 35.47 -6.89
C ASP A 61 10.60 35.71 -8.38
N ARG A 62 10.52 36.99 -8.86
CA ARG A 62 10.81 37.33 -10.25
C ARG A 62 12.30 37.25 -10.56
N GLU A 63 13.13 37.41 -9.57
CA GLU A 63 14.60 37.40 -9.62
C GLU A 63 15.14 35.96 -9.53
N GLY A 64 14.27 34.95 -9.30
CA GLY A 64 14.63 33.53 -9.21
C GLY A 64 15.04 33.06 -7.80
N ALA A 65 14.92 33.93 -6.79
CA ALA A 65 15.21 33.54 -5.41
C ALA A 65 14.11 32.61 -4.86
N TYR A 66 14.55 31.53 -4.28
CA TYR A 66 13.67 30.49 -3.69
C TYR A 66 13.47 30.75 -2.20
N THR A 67 12.21 30.87 -1.78
CA THR A 67 11.83 31.01 -0.37
C THR A 67 10.93 29.87 0.04
N ARG A 68 11.24 29.23 1.16
CA ARG A 68 10.40 28.20 1.76
C ARG A 68 9.55 28.80 2.86
N THR A 69 8.23 28.60 2.80
CA THR A 69 7.27 29.12 3.78
C THR A 69 6.81 28.08 4.82
N ALA A 70 7.12 26.81 4.59
CA ALA A 70 6.72 25.73 5.49
C ALA A 70 7.90 24.82 5.90
N PRO A 71 7.83 24.14 7.05
CA PRO A 71 8.84 23.18 7.50
C PRO A 71 9.08 22.07 6.48
N LYS A 72 10.32 21.52 6.45
CA LYS A 72 10.70 20.40 5.55
C LYS A 72 9.77 19.20 5.68
N SER A 73 9.24 18.95 6.88
CA SER A 73 8.32 17.84 7.18
C SER A 73 6.99 17.91 6.43
N SER A 74 6.54 19.10 6.00
CA SER A 74 5.25 19.26 5.29
C SER A 74 5.23 18.55 3.94
N SER A 75 6.37 18.44 3.26
CA SER A 75 6.50 17.74 1.97
C SER A 75 6.30 16.22 2.09
N TYR A 76 6.46 15.65 3.29
CA TYR A 76 6.31 14.21 3.54
C TYR A 76 4.91 13.82 4.03
N SER A 77 4.01 14.77 4.27
CA SER A 77 2.66 14.49 4.78
C SER A 77 1.86 13.56 3.86
N THR A 78 1.92 13.77 2.54
CA THR A 78 1.25 12.92 1.56
C THR A 78 1.78 11.48 1.59
N MET A 79 3.11 11.29 1.69
CA MET A 79 3.71 9.97 1.79
C MET A 79 3.29 9.23 3.07
N THR A 80 3.15 9.96 4.17
CA THR A 80 2.69 9.40 5.44
C THR A 80 1.22 8.97 5.34
N PHE A 81 0.39 9.76 4.65
CA PHE A 81 -1.00 9.40 4.36
C PHE A 81 -1.11 8.12 3.53
N VAL A 82 -0.37 8.04 2.42
CA VAL A 82 -0.36 6.83 1.57
C VAL A 82 0.07 5.60 2.36
N ARG A 83 1.08 5.71 3.23
CA ARG A 83 1.49 4.60 4.11
C ARG A 83 0.39 4.21 5.09
N ALA A 84 -0.32 5.16 5.68
CA ALA A 84 -1.46 4.87 6.55
C ALA A 84 -2.58 4.12 5.82
N GLN A 85 -2.85 4.48 4.56
CA GLN A 85 -3.81 3.77 3.71
C GLN A 85 -3.34 2.33 3.39
N ILE A 86 -2.06 2.13 3.13
CA ILE A 86 -1.50 0.78 2.90
C ILE A 86 -1.65 -0.09 4.15
N VAL A 87 -1.35 0.45 5.34
CA VAL A 87 -1.55 -0.26 6.62
C VAL A 87 -3.01 -0.68 6.80
N ALA A 88 -3.95 0.23 6.55
CA ALA A 88 -5.37 -0.07 6.62
C ALA A 88 -5.82 -1.09 5.56
N GLY A 89 -5.29 -0.98 4.34
CA GLY A 89 -5.55 -1.88 3.22
C GLY A 89 -5.09 -3.32 3.45
N SER A 90 -4.03 -3.53 4.24
CA SER A 90 -3.50 -4.85 4.58
C SER A 90 -4.54 -5.75 5.26
N SER A 91 -5.35 -5.20 6.16
CA SER A 91 -6.43 -5.94 6.81
C SER A 91 -7.53 -6.36 5.84
N LYS A 92 -7.83 -5.51 4.85
CA LYS A 92 -8.84 -5.80 3.84
C LYS A 92 -8.40 -6.95 2.93
N ALA A 93 -7.17 -6.89 2.44
CA ALA A 93 -6.63 -7.91 1.55
C ALA A 93 -6.57 -9.28 2.24
N LEU A 94 -6.01 -9.36 3.45
CA LEU A 94 -5.97 -10.61 4.22
C LEU A 94 -7.38 -11.07 4.61
N GLY A 95 -8.28 -10.17 4.99
CA GLY A 95 -9.66 -10.50 5.35
C GLY A 95 -10.44 -11.11 4.19
N CYS A 96 -10.27 -10.59 2.97
CA CYS A 96 -10.86 -11.18 1.76
C CYS A 96 -10.32 -12.61 1.52
N ALA A 97 -9.01 -12.78 1.55
CA ALA A 97 -8.38 -14.09 1.34
C ALA A 97 -8.78 -15.11 2.40
N ALA A 98 -8.78 -14.73 3.69
CA ALA A 98 -9.22 -15.58 4.79
C ALA A 98 -10.69 -15.97 4.65
N THR A 99 -11.55 -15.04 4.23
CA THR A 99 -12.97 -15.34 4.00
C THR A 99 -13.17 -16.39 2.90
N ILE A 100 -12.43 -16.28 1.78
CA ILE A 100 -12.48 -17.26 0.70
C ILE A 100 -12.01 -18.63 1.21
N ALA A 101 -10.83 -18.67 1.86
CA ALA A 101 -10.24 -19.93 2.32
C ALA A 101 -11.10 -20.65 3.39
N VAL A 102 -11.64 -19.91 4.36
CA VAL A 102 -12.50 -20.49 5.41
C VAL A 102 -13.81 -21.01 4.81
N ARG A 103 -14.46 -20.25 3.92
CA ARG A 103 -15.69 -20.68 3.26
C ARG A 103 -15.46 -21.91 2.37
N TYR A 104 -14.35 -21.93 1.63
CA TYR A 104 -13.95 -23.08 0.84
C TYR A 104 -13.75 -24.31 1.74
N ALA A 105 -12.96 -24.20 2.81
CA ALA A 105 -12.68 -25.29 3.73
C ALA A 105 -13.94 -25.81 4.45
N ALA A 106 -14.92 -24.95 4.71
CA ALA A 106 -16.20 -25.33 5.30
C ALA A 106 -17.10 -26.12 4.34
N GLN A 107 -17.01 -25.86 3.04
CA GLN A 107 -17.84 -26.53 2.03
C GLN A 107 -17.15 -27.76 1.43
N ARG A 108 -15.82 -27.71 1.23
CA ARG A 108 -15.05 -28.80 0.66
C ARG A 108 -15.00 -29.96 1.62
N ARG A 109 -15.45 -31.12 1.14
CA ARG A 109 -15.39 -32.40 1.86
C ARG A 109 -14.27 -33.24 1.26
N GLN A 110 -13.62 -34.02 2.11
CA GLN A 110 -12.50 -34.88 1.72
C GLN A 110 -12.28 -35.94 2.80
N GLN A 111 -11.91 -37.14 2.37
CA GLN A 111 -11.69 -38.33 3.15
C GLN A 111 -12.95 -39.18 3.42
N PRO A 112 -12.76 -40.48 3.48
CA PRO A 112 -13.88 -41.39 3.73
C PRO A 112 -14.46 -41.07 5.10
N ALA A 113 -15.77 -41.16 5.14
CA ALA A 113 -16.53 -41.16 6.36
C ALA A 113 -16.03 -42.26 7.31
N ALA A 114 -16.12 -42.01 8.60
CA ALA A 114 -15.74 -42.97 9.64
C ALA A 114 -16.55 -44.31 9.59
N ALA A 115 -17.63 -44.33 8.80
CA ALA A 115 -18.47 -45.53 8.58
C ALA A 115 -19.00 -45.55 7.14
N PRO A 116 -19.30 -46.75 6.57
CA PRO A 116 -19.94 -46.89 5.27
C PRO A 116 -21.26 -46.12 5.21
N GLY A 117 -21.39 -45.24 4.19
CA GLY A 117 -22.58 -44.40 3.99
C GLY A 117 -22.61 -43.08 4.75
N ALA A 118 -21.65 -42.77 5.63
CA ALA A 118 -21.54 -41.48 6.28
C ALA A 118 -20.94 -40.43 5.31
N ARG A 119 -21.26 -39.16 5.53
CA ARG A 119 -20.71 -38.04 4.70
C ARG A 119 -19.22 -37.82 5.00
N GLU A 120 -18.48 -37.51 3.96
CA GLU A 120 -17.10 -37.03 4.11
C GLU A 120 -17.04 -35.83 5.05
N CYS A 121 -15.92 -35.70 5.77
CA CYS A 121 -15.64 -34.62 6.69
C CYS A 121 -15.35 -33.31 5.92
N ALA A 122 -15.80 -32.19 6.45
CA ALA A 122 -15.40 -30.89 5.89
C ALA A 122 -13.92 -30.64 6.17
N VAL A 123 -13.21 -30.07 5.20
CA VAL A 123 -11.78 -29.79 5.34
C VAL A 123 -11.48 -28.85 6.53
N LEU A 124 -12.41 -27.97 6.89
CA LEU A 124 -12.30 -27.11 8.06
C LEU A 124 -12.33 -27.88 9.41
N GLU A 125 -12.83 -29.09 9.45
CA GLU A 125 -12.88 -29.90 10.68
C GLU A 125 -11.50 -30.44 11.08
N TYR A 126 -10.54 -30.46 10.15
CA TYR A 126 -9.18 -30.87 10.47
C TYR A 126 -8.47 -29.82 11.33
N THR A 127 -7.92 -30.25 12.46
CA THR A 127 -7.17 -29.38 13.38
C THR A 127 -5.99 -28.72 12.73
N SER A 128 -5.32 -29.37 11.78
CA SER A 128 -4.23 -28.79 10.99
C SER A 128 -4.67 -27.63 10.11
N VAL A 129 -5.88 -27.69 9.54
CA VAL A 129 -6.46 -26.60 8.74
C VAL A 129 -6.91 -25.45 9.63
N GLN A 130 -7.53 -25.77 10.77
CA GLN A 130 -7.91 -24.76 11.76
C GLN A 130 -6.70 -24.01 12.30
N ALA A 131 -5.62 -24.73 12.63
CA ALA A 131 -4.37 -24.13 13.12
C ALA A 131 -3.72 -23.18 12.09
N ARG A 132 -3.97 -23.37 10.80
CA ARG A 132 -3.48 -22.50 9.73
C ARG A 132 -4.41 -21.31 9.48
N LEU A 133 -5.72 -21.52 9.41
CA LEU A 133 -6.68 -20.48 8.97
C LEU A 133 -7.17 -19.59 10.11
N LEU A 134 -7.44 -20.12 11.32
CA LEU A 134 -7.99 -19.30 12.42
C LEU A 134 -7.05 -18.18 12.87
N PRO A 135 -5.71 -18.40 12.98
CA PRO A 135 -4.78 -17.31 13.27
C PRO A 135 -4.80 -16.19 12.21
N LEU A 136 -5.04 -16.53 10.93
CA LEU A 136 -5.12 -15.53 9.85
C LEU A 136 -6.38 -14.67 9.97
N VAL A 137 -7.51 -15.24 10.38
CA VAL A 137 -8.73 -14.48 10.69
C VAL A 137 -8.46 -13.51 11.85
N ALA A 138 -7.85 -13.99 12.93
CA ALA A 138 -7.47 -13.16 14.07
C ALA A 138 -6.49 -12.04 13.65
N THR A 139 -5.49 -12.36 12.83
CA THR A 139 -4.55 -11.40 12.28
C THR A 139 -5.26 -10.33 11.44
N ALA A 140 -6.18 -10.71 10.56
CA ALA A 140 -6.95 -9.74 9.77
C ALA A 140 -7.75 -8.78 10.66
N CYS A 141 -8.35 -9.28 11.75
CA CYS A 141 -9.03 -8.46 12.75
C CYS A 141 -8.06 -7.50 13.46
N ALA A 142 -6.91 -8.00 13.92
CA ALA A 142 -5.89 -7.19 14.57
C ALA A 142 -5.37 -6.06 13.64
N LEU A 143 -5.06 -6.40 12.39
CA LEU A 143 -4.64 -5.42 11.37
C LEU A 143 -5.70 -4.36 11.11
N ARG A 144 -7.00 -4.70 11.23
CA ARG A 144 -8.09 -3.71 11.11
C ARG A 144 -8.04 -2.66 12.21
N PHE A 145 -7.77 -3.07 13.45
CA PHE A 145 -7.61 -2.12 14.55
C PHE A 145 -6.36 -1.26 14.39
N VAL A 146 -5.24 -1.87 14.00
CA VAL A 146 -3.99 -1.17 13.71
C VAL A 146 -4.19 -0.13 12.59
N GLY A 147 -4.83 -0.52 11.49
CA GLY A 147 -5.12 0.37 10.37
C GLY A 147 -5.99 1.56 10.77
N ARG A 148 -7.06 1.32 11.54
CA ARG A 148 -7.91 2.40 12.09
C ARG A 148 -7.13 3.34 13.02
N HIS A 149 -6.29 2.79 13.87
CA HIS A 149 -5.45 3.59 14.76
C HIS A 149 -4.49 4.47 13.97
N MET A 150 -3.84 3.91 12.94
CA MET A 150 -2.91 4.65 12.08
C MET A 150 -3.60 5.81 11.34
N LEU A 151 -4.81 5.60 10.82
CA LEU A 151 -5.58 6.66 10.16
C LEU A 151 -5.98 7.77 11.15
N ARG A 152 -6.37 7.42 12.39
CA ARG A 152 -6.67 8.40 13.44
C ARG A 152 -5.43 9.21 13.85
N LEU A 153 -4.29 8.55 14.00
CA LEU A 153 -3.01 9.23 14.27
C LEU A 153 -2.67 10.24 13.18
N HIS A 154 -2.85 9.86 11.92
CA HIS A 154 -2.61 10.76 10.80
C HIS A 154 -3.56 11.96 10.84
N SER A 155 -4.86 11.75 11.04
CA SER A 155 -5.86 12.84 11.09
C SER A 155 -5.63 13.78 12.27
N SER A 156 -5.29 13.26 13.45
CA SER A 156 -4.99 14.08 14.64
C SER A 156 -3.69 14.91 14.48
N GLY A 157 -2.73 14.40 13.73
CA GLY A 157 -1.49 15.14 13.38
C GLY A 157 -1.72 16.31 12.42
N ALA A 158 -2.82 16.29 11.67
CA ALA A 158 -3.19 17.35 10.72
C ALA A 158 -4.04 18.48 11.38
N SER A 159 -4.54 18.28 12.58
CA SER A 159 -5.42 19.23 13.30
C SER A 159 -4.68 20.52 13.68
N SER A 160 -5.31 21.68 13.45
CA SER A 160 -4.68 23.02 13.54
C SER A 160 -4.59 23.62 14.94
N SER A 161 -5.04 22.92 15.98
CA SER A 161 -5.16 23.48 17.34
C SER A 161 -3.91 23.39 18.22
N ASN A 162 -2.81 22.83 17.72
CA ASN A 162 -1.60 22.59 18.51
C ASN A 162 -0.49 23.59 18.19
N SER A 163 0.42 23.82 19.15
CA SER A 163 1.65 24.61 18.92
C SER A 163 2.48 24.01 17.77
N VAL A 164 3.35 24.83 17.17
CA VAL A 164 4.23 24.39 16.05
C VAL A 164 5.09 23.20 16.49
N GLU A 165 5.57 23.20 17.73
CA GLU A 165 6.44 22.15 18.30
C GLU A 165 5.69 20.84 18.50
N GLU A 166 4.45 20.89 19.04
CA GLU A 166 3.59 19.70 19.19
C GLU A 166 3.23 19.09 17.84
N ARG A 167 2.95 19.93 16.82
CA ARG A 167 2.72 19.46 15.45
C ARG A 167 3.94 18.74 14.87
N ALA A 168 5.13 19.30 15.05
CA ALA A 168 6.36 18.69 14.57
C ALA A 168 6.62 17.35 15.26
N SER A 169 6.43 17.25 16.57
CA SER A 169 6.57 16.02 17.35
C SER A 169 5.55 14.95 16.91
N LYS A 170 4.28 15.32 16.77
CA LYS A 170 3.23 14.39 16.27
C LYS A 170 3.51 13.90 14.86
N LEU A 171 3.93 14.78 13.93
CA LEU A 171 4.29 14.38 12.57
C LEU A 171 5.47 13.39 12.54
N LYS A 172 6.47 13.60 13.41
CA LYS A 172 7.60 12.68 13.57
C LYS A 172 7.14 11.30 14.08
N ALA A 173 6.29 11.27 15.11
CA ALA A 173 5.73 10.04 15.64
C ALA A 173 4.89 9.28 14.60
N VAL A 174 4.01 9.98 13.87
CA VAL A 174 3.21 9.41 12.78
C VAL A 174 4.10 8.85 11.66
N HIS A 175 5.19 9.56 11.31
CA HIS A 175 6.15 9.09 10.31
C HIS A 175 6.81 7.76 10.73
N ILE A 176 7.34 7.69 11.95
CA ILE A 176 7.99 6.48 12.50
C ILE A 176 6.99 5.32 12.55
N ALA A 177 5.80 5.55 13.11
CA ALA A 177 4.74 4.54 13.20
C ALA A 177 4.32 4.04 11.82
N SER A 178 4.13 4.93 10.83
CA SER A 178 3.75 4.56 9.48
C SER A 178 4.80 3.71 8.77
N CYS A 179 6.09 3.95 8.99
CA CYS A 179 7.17 3.15 8.42
C CYS A 179 7.20 1.74 9.01
N ALA A 180 7.17 1.63 10.33
CA ALA A 180 7.21 0.35 11.04
C ALA A 180 5.97 -0.50 10.76
N LEU A 181 4.78 0.09 10.93
CA LEU A 181 3.51 -0.61 10.72
C LEU A 181 3.30 -1.00 9.26
N LYS A 182 3.71 -0.16 8.30
CA LYS A 182 3.63 -0.52 6.88
C LYS A 182 4.43 -1.80 6.60
N SER A 183 5.66 -1.90 7.07
CA SER A 183 6.49 -3.07 6.85
C SER A 183 5.90 -4.32 7.52
N LEU A 184 5.51 -4.23 8.79
CA LEU A 184 4.92 -5.34 9.54
C LEU A 184 3.59 -5.81 8.94
N CYS A 185 2.64 -4.88 8.75
CA CYS A 185 1.29 -5.22 8.29
C CYS A 185 1.28 -5.78 6.87
N THR A 186 2.12 -5.26 5.97
CA THR A 186 2.18 -5.79 4.60
C THR A 186 2.84 -7.16 4.55
N THR A 187 3.83 -7.45 5.39
CA THR A 187 4.44 -8.78 5.49
C THR A 187 3.41 -9.80 5.99
N LEU A 188 2.77 -9.52 7.14
CA LEU A 188 1.76 -10.42 7.71
C LEU A 188 0.60 -10.68 6.74
N ALA A 189 0.18 -9.65 6.00
CA ALA A 189 -0.90 -9.80 5.03
C ALA A 189 -0.45 -10.62 3.81
N ALA A 190 0.74 -10.38 3.25
CA ALA A 190 1.24 -11.12 2.11
C ALA A 190 1.42 -12.61 2.42
N ASP A 191 2.08 -12.92 3.54
CA ASP A 191 2.29 -14.29 3.99
C ASP A 191 0.95 -14.99 4.28
N GLY A 192 0.01 -14.28 4.91
CA GLY A 192 -1.31 -14.80 5.21
C GLY A 192 -2.18 -15.05 3.97
N ILE A 193 -2.12 -14.19 2.95
CA ILE A 193 -2.85 -14.40 1.68
C ILE A 193 -2.32 -15.65 0.98
N GLU A 194 -0.99 -15.83 0.93
CA GLU A 194 -0.38 -17.02 0.34
C GLU A 194 -0.75 -18.28 1.11
N GLU A 195 -0.80 -18.22 2.43
CA GLU A 195 -1.23 -19.34 3.27
C GLU A 195 -2.71 -19.70 3.04
N CYS A 196 -3.59 -18.71 2.87
CA CYS A 196 -4.98 -18.90 2.47
C CYS A 196 -5.09 -19.62 1.13
N ARG A 197 -4.27 -19.20 0.14
CA ARG A 197 -4.22 -19.80 -1.19
C ARG A 197 -3.81 -21.27 -1.13
N ARG A 198 -2.75 -21.57 -0.40
CA ARG A 198 -2.27 -22.96 -0.20
C ARG A 198 -3.30 -23.83 0.49
N SER A 199 -4.05 -23.30 1.46
CA SER A 199 -5.08 -24.01 2.18
C SER A 199 -6.27 -24.41 1.30
N CYS A 200 -6.45 -23.80 0.13
CA CYS A 200 -7.44 -24.20 -0.87
C CYS A 200 -6.93 -25.25 -1.88
N GLY A 201 -5.70 -25.75 -1.72
CA GLY A 201 -5.12 -26.76 -2.62
C GLY A 201 -5.09 -26.29 -4.09
N GLY A 202 -5.39 -27.20 -5.02
CA GLY A 202 -5.43 -26.88 -6.45
C GLY A 202 -6.41 -25.76 -6.82
N ASN A 203 -7.53 -25.65 -6.13
CA ASN A 203 -8.48 -24.55 -6.36
C ASN A 203 -7.90 -23.18 -6.02
N GLY A 204 -7.00 -23.09 -5.05
CA GLY A 204 -6.29 -21.85 -4.73
C GLY A 204 -5.28 -21.41 -5.81
N PHE A 205 -4.92 -22.29 -6.74
CA PHE A 205 -4.08 -21.96 -7.89
C PHE A 205 -4.87 -21.39 -9.08
N LEU A 206 -6.17 -21.68 -9.13
CA LEU A 206 -7.04 -21.19 -10.20
C LEU A 206 -7.38 -19.70 -10.01
N MET A 207 -7.30 -18.94 -11.09
CA MET A 207 -7.70 -17.51 -11.08
C MET A 207 -9.16 -17.32 -10.64
N ALA A 208 -10.03 -18.30 -10.95
CA ALA A 208 -11.44 -18.31 -10.55
C ALA A 208 -11.67 -18.26 -9.02
N SER A 209 -10.67 -18.65 -8.21
CA SER A 209 -10.76 -18.52 -6.74
C SER A 209 -10.64 -17.07 -6.26
N GLY A 210 -10.10 -16.17 -7.09
CA GLY A 210 -9.78 -14.80 -6.73
C GLY A 210 -8.51 -14.65 -5.86
N LEU A 211 -8.01 -15.74 -5.27
CA LEU A 211 -6.83 -15.71 -4.37
C LEU A 211 -5.54 -15.30 -5.09
N PRO A 212 -5.22 -15.83 -6.30
CA PRO A 212 -4.07 -15.38 -7.06
C PRO A 212 -4.14 -13.90 -7.41
N GLN A 213 -5.33 -13.38 -7.75
CA GLN A 213 -5.54 -11.98 -8.05
C GLN A 213 -5.32 -11.10 -6.82
N ILE A 214 -5.92 -11.46 -5.66
CA ILE A 214 -5.71 -10.73 -4.40
C ILE A 214 -4.23 -10.69 -4.04
N TYR A 215 -3.51 -11.80 -4.22
CA TYR A 215 -2.08 -11.89 -3.92
C TYR A 215 -1.26 -10.97 -4.83
N THR A 216 -1.42 -11.10 -6.15
CA THR A 216 -0.63 -10.32 -7.11
C THR A 216 -0.91 -8.82 -7.03
N ASP A 217 -2.18 -8.42 -6.81
CA ASP A 217 -2.53 -7.01 -6.65
C ASP A 217 -2.07 -6.40 -5.32
N PHE A 218 -1.86 -7.24 -4.31
CA PHE A 218 -1.33 -6.77 -3.03
C PHE A 218 0.20 -6.63 -3.03
N MET A 219 0.92 -7.34 -3.90
CA MET A 219 2.39 -7.38 -3.95
C MET A 219 3.08 -6.01 -4.07
N PRO A 220 2.58 -5.02 -4.82
CA PRO A 220 3.17 -3.69 -4.84
C PRO A 220 3.25 -3.04 -3.44
N SER A 221 2.23 -3.25 -2.62
CA SER A 221 2.20 -2.73 -1.24
C SER A 221 3.28 -3.36 -0.35
N PHE A 222 3.59 -4.63 -0.57
CA PHE A 222 4.65 -5.36 0.12
C PHE A 222 6.04 -5.02 -0.43
N THR A 223 6.20 -4.95 -1.76
CA THR A 223 7.49 -4.76 -2.46
C THR A 223 8.11 -3.39 -2.16
N VAL A 224 7.31 -2.32 -2.07
CA VAL A 224 7.79 -0.99 -1.70
C VAL A 224 8.14 -0.97 -0.20
N ARG A 225 9.16 -1.73 0.16
CA ARG A 225 9.74 -1.73 1.52
C ARG A 225 10.74 -0.57 1.61
N PRO A 226 10.62 0.37 2.56
CA PRO A 226 11.80 1.10 2.97
C PRO A 226 12.74 0.06 3.59
N PRO A 227 13.98 -0.09 3.11
CA PRO A 227 14.91 -1.01 3.75
C PRO A 227 15.05 -0.58 5.21
N LEU A 228 14.78 -1.48 6.14
CA LEU A 228 15.00 -1.28 7.59
C LEU A 228 16.46 -0.93 7.92
N GLN A 229 17.36 -1.11 6.94
CA GLN A 229 18.79 -0.87 7.08
C GLN A 229 19.26 0.56 6.73
N VAL A 230 18.42 1.40 6.10
CA VAL A 230 18.88 2.73 5.61
C VAL A 230 18.93 3.81 6.72
N HIS A 231 18.38 3.56 7.90
CA HIS A 231 18.36 4.60 8.95
C HIS A 231 19.24 4.33 10.18
N ALA A 232 19.98 3.24 10.20
CA ALA A 232 20.92 2.97 11.30
C ALA A 232 22.31 3.63 11.14
N GLY A 233 22.57 4.37 10.07
CA GLY A 233 23.90 4.86 9.73
C GLY A 233 24.00 6.20 9.00
N ALA A 234 23.00 7.07 9.03
CA ALA A 234 23.19 8.44 8.54
C ALA A 234 23.64 9.31 9.74
N PRO A 235 24.88 9.84 9.74
CA PRO A 235 25.31 10.84 10.71
C PRO A 235 24.53 12.16 10.54
N PRO A 236 24.52 13.01 11.56
CA PRO A 236 23.70 14.22 11.67
C PRO A 236 23.93 15.24 10.56
#